data_b63f7dce4dfeee0c7e16d350edd93343
#
_entry.id   b63f7dce4dfeee0c7e16d350edd93343
#
_cell.length_a   1.000
_cell.length_b   1.000
_cell.length_c   1.000
_cell.angle_alpha   90.00
_cell.angle_beta   90.00
_cell.angle_gamma   90.00
#
_symmetry.space_group_name_H-M   'P 1'
#
loop_
_entity.id
_entity.type
_entity.pdbx_description
1 polymer ?
#
loop_
_entity_poly.entity_id
_entity_poly.type
_entity_poly.pdbx_seq_one_letter_code
_entity_poly.pdbx_strand_id
1 'polypeptide(L)'
;MEFAEYKDYSPGDEIRHIDWKVAGKTDKYHVKQFEQSTNLKCTILLDSSGSMGYQSPFKKEESKIDYARNLVAGLSYLFLKQFDAVGLTLFNNQVVHHIPPRSKASHLKNILHGLSNFSAKGATAIEDVLASLTEHLPGRSMVILISDFLIGNQDIHKNLKLLRSRGLEVILFQILHPDELNLPFEGDTVFESLEDDTMVGLDPIDIREEYQKAIQEKIDHLKKISNGLGVDYMLLDTSTPLQQALSYYLLKRKSLTKI
;
A
#
# COMPACT_ATOMS: atom_id res chain seq x y z
N MET A 1 19.76 0.54 17.67
CA MET A 1 21.01 0.23 16.96
C MET A 1 21.42 -1.16 17.38
N GLU A 2 21.38 -2.11 16.46
CA GLU A 2 21.85 -3.48 16.70
C GLU A 2 23.22 -3.64 16.07
N PHE A 3 24.09 -4.41 16.71
CA PHE A 3 25.42 -4.72 16.18
C PHE A 3 25.26 -5.56 14.90
N ALA A 4 25.80 -5.09 13.77
CA ALA A 4 25.72 -5.78 12.50
C ALA A 4 26.97 -6.64 12.25
N GLU A 5 28.14 -5.99 12.18
CA GLU A 5 29.40 -6.69 11.88
C GLU A 5 30.61 -5.87 12.35
N TYR A 6 31.77 -6.50 12.32
CA TYR A 6 33.05 -5.82 12.47
C TYR A 6 33.65 -5.49 11.10
N LYS A 7 34.01 -4.22 10.90
CA LYS A 7 34.77 -3.76 9.75
C LYS A 7 36.18 -3.40 10.20
N ASP A 8 37.18 -3.67 9.38
CA ASP A 8 38.53 -3.17 9.64
C ASP A 8 38.52 -1.64 9.61
N TYR A 9 39.17 -1.02 10.60
CA TYR A 9 39.27 0.43 10.69
C TYR A 9 39.98 1.01 9.47
N SER A 10 39.39 2.01 8.88
CA SER A 10 39.98 2.83 7.82
C SER A 10 40.07 4.29 8.25
N PRO A 11 41.13 5.05 7.88
CA PRO A 11 41.21 6.47 8.19
C PRO A 11 39.98 7.22 7.69
N GLY A 12 39.24 7.84 8.65
CA GLY A 12 37.96 8.50 8.42
C GLY A 12 36.78 7.84 9.13
N ASP A 13 36.95 6.61 9.63
CA ASP A 13 35.92 5.97 10.47
C ASP A 13 35.93 6.59 11.89
N GLU A 14 34.75 6.66 12.52
CA GLU A 14 34.61 7.25 13.86
C GLU A 14 35.29 6.39 14.92
N ILE A 15 36.33 6.96 15.60
CA ILE A 15 37.15 6.30 16.61
C ILE A 15 36.33 5.79 17.81
N ARG A 16 35.20 6.43 18.12
CA ARG A 16 34.31 6.01 19.23
C ARG A 16 33.64 4.61 19.00
N HIS A 17 33.61 4.14 17.77
CA HIS A 17 33.05 2.84 17.43
C HIS A 17 34.10 1.73 17.37
N ILE A 18 35.36 2.00 17.65
CA ILE A 18 36.40 0.98 17.73
C ILE A 18 36.15 0.08 18.95
N ASP A 19 36.17 -1.25 18.71
CA ASP A 19 36.13 -2.21 19.80
C ASP A 19 37.52 -2.39 20.43
N TRP A 20 37.78 -1.59 21.48
CA TRP A 20 39.05 -1.62 22.21
C TRP A 20 39.34 -2.96 22.89
N LYS A 21 38.31 -3.79 23.18
CA LYS A 21 38.51 -5.14 23.72
C LYS A 21 39.08 -6.09 22.71
N VAL A 22 38.63 -5.97 21.46
CA VAL A 22 39.13 -6.77 20.33
C VAL A 22 40.52 -6.27 19.93
N ALA A 23 40.72 -4.96 19.85
CA ALA A 23 42.03 -4.36 19.54
C ALA A 23 43.10 -4.81 20.54
N GLY A 24 42.82 -4.82 21.85
CA GLY A 24 43.77 -5.27 22.88
C GLY A 24 44.08 -6.79 22.86
N LYS A 25 43.35 -7.61 22.09
CA LYS A 25 43.59 -9.04 21.99
C LYS A 25 44.23 -9.44 20.65
N THR A 26 44.00 -8.67 19.59
CA THR A 26 44.35 -9.07 18.24
C THR A 26 45.32 -8.12 17.54
N ASP A 27 45.66 -6.99 18.17
CA ASP A 27 46.44 -5.87 17.57
C ASP A 27 45.82 -5.33 16.26
N LYS A 28 44.54 -5.59 16.03
CA LYS A 28 43.81 -5.08 14.86
C LYS A 28 42.67 -4.19 15.32
N TYR A 29 42.52 -3.04 14.67
CA TYR A 29 41.41 -2.12 14.96
C TYR A 29 40.21 -2.50 14.15
N HIS A 30 39.14 -2.91 14.83
CA HIS A 30 37.85 -3.19 14.22
C HIS A 30 36.83 -2.16 14.71
N VAL A 31 36.07 -1.63 13.75
CA VAL A 31 34.94 -0.70 14.01
C VAL A 31 33.65 -1.50 14.07
N LYS A 32 32.89 -1.33 15.14
CA LYS A 32 31.52 -1.86 15.22
C LYS A 32 30.64 -1.11 14.23
N GLN A 33 30.17 -1.77 13.23
CA GLN A 33 29.08 -1.28 12.39
C GLN A 33 27.76 -1.60 13.09
N PHE A 34 26.96 -0.54 13.30
CA PHE A 34 25.62 -0.66 13.84
C PHE A 34 24.64 -0.41 12.69
N GLU A 35 23.82 -1.38 12.37
CA GLU A 35 22.66 -1.13 11.55
C GLU A 35 21.59 -0.44 12.40
N GLN A 36 21.08 0.69 11.94
CA GLN A 36 19.81 1.19 12.42
C GLN A 36 18.73 0.24 11.88
N SER A 37 18.43 -0.82 12.62
CA SER A 37 17.17 -1.52 12.42
C SER A 37 16.06 -0.51 12.70
N THR A 38 15.53 0.09 11.65
CA THR A 38 14.29 0.84 11.74
C THR A 38 13.23 -0.21 12.05
N ASN A 39 12.85 -0.36 13.33
CA ASN A 39 11.70 -1.19 13.72
C ASN A 39 10.41 -0.50 13.26
N LEU A 40 10.33 -0.22 11.96
CA LEU A 40 9.13 0.36 11.37
C LEU A 40 8.01 -0.66 11.47
N LYS A 41 6.86 -0.21 11.99
CA LYS A 41 5.63 -0.99 11.95
C LYS A 41 4.79 -0.49 10.78
N CYS A 42 4.49 -1.38 9.85
CA CYS A 42 3.62 -1.10 8.71
C CYS A 42 2.33 -1.91 8.83
N THR A 43 1.19 -1.28 8.64
CA THR A 43 -0.10 -1.95 8.48
C THR A 43 -0.60 -1.69 7.07
N ILE A 44 -0.77 -2.77 6.29
CA ILE A 44 -1.37 -2.69 4.96
C ILE A 44 -2.86 -2.90 5.11
N LEU A 45 -3.64 -1.93 4.65
CA LEU A 45 -5.10 -1.97 4.58
C LEU A 45 -5.48 -2.23 3.12
N LEU A 46 -6.04 -3.41 2.85
CA LEU A 46 -6.45 -3.81 1.51
C LEU A 46 -7.97 -3.85 1.44
N ASP A 47 -8.51 -3.04 0.54
CA ASP A 47 -9.92 -3.07 0.17
C ASP A 47 -10.26 -4.39 -0.55
N SER A 48 -11.28 -5.06 -0.05
CA SER A 48 -11.81 -6.31 -0.58
C SER A 48 -13.28 -6.20 -1.00
N SER A 49 -13.73 -4.97 -1.30
CA SER A 49 -15.07 -4.72 -1.84
C SER A 49 -15.29 -5.38 -3.20
N GLY A 50 -16.55 -5.44 -3.62
CA GLY A 50 -16.93 -6.03 -4.91
C GLY A 50 -16.25 -5.37 -6.08
N SER A 51 -16.13 -4.04 -6.08
CA SER A 51 -15.48 -3.26 -7.14
C SER A 51 -14.04 -3.69 -7.40
N MET A 52 -13.29 -4.06 -6.34
CA MET A 52 -11.93 -4.60 -6.47
C MET A 52 -11.87 -5.94 -7.21
N GLY A 53 -12.99 -6.66 -7.31
CA GLY A 53 -13.10 -7.89 -8.09
C GLY A 53 -13.19 -7.69 -9.61
N TYR A 54 -13.23 -6.44 -10.09
CA TYR A 54 -13.35 -6.16 -11.52
C TYR A 54 -12.23 -6.79 -12.33
N GLN A 55 -12.63 -7.45 -13.42
CA GLN A 55 -11.77 -8.03 -14.45
C GLN A 55 -12.40 -7.76 -15.82
N SER A 56 -11.59 -7.45 -16.83
CA SER A 56 -12.08 -7.21 -18.17
C SER A 56 -12.81 -8.43 -18.75
N PRO A 57 -14.02 -8.27 -19.31
CA PRO A 57 -14.70 -9.35 -19.98
C PRO A 57 -14.05 -9.72 -21.33
N PHE A 58 -13.22 -8.85 -21.90
CA PHE A 58 -12.63 -9.00 -23.23
C PHE A 58 -11.22 -9.57 -23.23
N LYS A 59 -10.51 -9.40 -22.11
CA LYS A 59 -9.12 -9.83 -21.99
C LYS A 59 -8.94 -10.64 -20.70
N LYS A 60 -8.18 -11.72 -20.79
CA LYS A 60 -7.71 -12.46 -19.61
C LYS A 60 -6.60 -11.67 -18.90
N GLU A 61 -6.93 -10.46 -18.47
CA GLU A 61 -6.05 -9.67 -17.64
C GLU A 61 -6.31 -9.99 -16.16
N GLU A 62 -5.35 -9.62 -15.33
CA GLU A 62 -5.46 -9.80 -13.89
C GLU A 62 -6.55 -8.88 -13.33
N SER A 63 -7.37 -9.38 -12.39
CA SER A 63 -8.35 -8.53 -11.71
C SER A 63 -7.65 -7.50 -10.82
N LYS A 64 -8.34 -6.39 -10.47
CA LYS A 64 -7.77 -5.41 -9.54
C LYS A 64 -7.34 -6.04 -8.22
N ILE A 65 -8.13 -6.98 -7.70
CA ILE A 65 -7.81 -7.64 -6.43
C ILE A 65 -6.60 -8.56 -6.54
N ASP A 66 -6.39 -9.24 -7.69
CA ASP A 66 -5.23 -10.10 -7.88
C ASP A 66 -3.95 -9.27 -8.03
N TYR A 67 -4.02 -8.16 -8.77
CA TYR A 67 -2.94 -7.18 -8.82
C TYR A 67 -2.61 -6.63 -7.44
N ALA A 68 -3.63 -6.27 -6.64
CA ALA A 68 -3.46 -5.79 -5.27
C ALA A 68 -2.85 -6.85 -4.35
N ARG A 69 -3.26 -8.12 -4.47
CA ARG A 69 -2.66 -9.26 -3.74
C ARG A 69 -1.16 -9.37 -4.02
N ASN A 70 -0.78 -9.28 -5.29
CA ASN A 70 0.62 -9.34 -5.71
C ASN A 70 1.41 -8.14 -5.18
N LEU A 71 0.82 -6.94 -5.19
CA LEU A 71 1.42 -5.75 -4.60
C LEU A 71 1.65 -5.92 -3.08
N VAL A 72 0.64 -6.38 -2.34
CA VAL A 72 0.73 -6.63 -0.89
C VAL A 72 1.79 -7.68 -0.59
N ALA A 73 1.83 -8.77 -1.35
CA ALA A 73 2.83 -9.82 -1.18
C ALA A 73 4.26 -9.29 -1.39
N GLY A 74 4.47 -8.51 -2.47
CA GLY A 74 5.75 -7.89 -2.77
C GLY A 74 6.20 -6.89 -1.70
N LEU A 75 5.31 -5.99 -1.28
CA LEU A 75 5.59 -5.04 -0.20
C LEU A 75 5.91 -5.76 1.11
N SER A 76 5.10 -6.76 1.49
CA SER A 76 5.32 -7.54 2.71
C SER A 76 6.67 -8.24 2.72
N TYR A 77 7.07 -8.82 1.59
CA TYR A 77 8.40 -9.41 1.42
C TYR A 77 9.51 -8.37 1.63
N LEU A 78 9.37 -7.17 1.03
CA LEU A 78 10.36 -6.10 1.16
C LEU A 78 10.49 -5.60 2.60
N PHE A 79 9.37 -5.39 3.32
CA PHE A 79 9.39 -5.01 4.74
C PHE A 79 10.10 -6.05 5.59
N LEU A 80 9.71 -7.32 5.45
CA LEU A 80 10.30 -8.41 6.24
C LEU A 80 11.78 -8.62 5.92
N LYS A 81 12.21 -8.41 4.67
CA LYS A 81 13.62 -8.46 4.27
C LYS A 81 14.45 -7.34 4.93
N GLN A 82 13.81 -6.21 5.26
CA GLN A 82 14.42 -5.07 5.96
C GLN A 82 14.26 -5.17 7.49
N PHE A 83 13.79 -6.32 8.01
CA PHE A 83 13.48 -6.55 9.44
C PHE A 83 12.39 -5.62 9.99
N ASP A 84 11.61 -4.95 9.14
CA ASP A 84 10.46 -4.17 9.53
C ASP A 84 9.26 -5.09 9.84
N ALA A 85 8.38 -4.65 10.73
CA ALA A 85 7.16 -5.38 11.06
C ALA A 85 6.06 -5.00 10.06
N VAL A 86 5.41 -5.99 9.46
CA VAL A 86 4.28 -5.78 8.54
C VAL A 86 3.07 -6.58 8.99
N GLY A 87 1.89 -5.95 8.94
CA GLY A 87 0.58 -6.54 9.16
C GLY A 87 -0.34 -6.30 7.96
N LEU A 88 -1.44 -7.05 7.93
CA LEU A 88 -2.46 -6.96 6.88
C LEU A 88 -3.85 -6.86 7.50
N THR A 89 -4.65 -5.94 7.02
CA THR A 89 -6.08 -5.87 7.31
C THR A 89 -6.85 -5.85 6.01
N LEU A 90 -7.72 -6.82 5.83
CA LEU A 90 -8.68 -6.87 4.73
C LEU A 90 -9.97 -6.23 5.21
N PHE A 91 -10.54 -5.37 4.41
CA PHE A 91 -11.80 -4.71 4.74
C PHE A 91 -12.70 -4.54 3.51
N ASN A 92 -13.97 -4.39 3.75
CA ASN A 92 -15.00 -3.92 2.84
C ASN A 92 -15.88 -2.89 3.58
N ASN A 93 -17.13 -3.17 3.90
CA ASN A 93 -17.92 -2.36 4.81
C ASN A 93 -17.58 -2.59 6.30
N GLN A 94 -16.70 -3.53 6.58
CA GLN A 94 -16.17 -3.85 7.91
C GLN A 94 -14.78 -4.48 7.80
N VAL A 95 -14.11 -4.68 8.93
CA VAL A 95 -12.87 -5.46 8.94
C VAL A 95 -13.21 -6.93 8.75
N VAL A 96 -12.76 -7.51 7.63
CA VAL A 96 -12.99 -8.91 7.27
C VAL A 96 -11.92 -9.83 7.90
N HIS A 97 -10.67 -9.39 7.88
CA HIS A 97 -9.55 -10.17 8.43
C HIS A 97 -8.44 -9.25 8.90
N HIS A 98 -7.82 -9.58 10.03
CA HIS A 98 -6.72 -8.79 10.59
C HIS A 98 -5.54 -9.67 10.99
N ILE A 99 -4.37 -9.37 10.47
CA ILE A 99 -3.10 -9.99 10.80
C ILE A 99 -2.19 -8.91 11.41
N PRO A 100 -1.88 -8.98 12.70
CA PRO A 100 -1.09 -7.94 13.37
C PRO A 100 0.35 -7.87 12.84
N PRO A 101 0.99 -6.69 12.86
CA PRO A 101 2.35 -6.51 12.38
C PRO A 101 3.37 -7.37 13.15
N ARG A 102 4.21 -8.10 12.41
CA ARG A 102 5.35 -8.89 12.93
C ARG A 102 6.52 -8.81 11.96
N SER A 103 7.77 -8.92 12.48
CA SER A 103 9.01 -8.80 11.70
C SER A 103 9.68 -10.14 11.36
N LYS A 104 9.16 -11.28 11.86
CA LYS A 104 9.75 -12.60 11.57
C LYS A 104 9.52 -12.98 10.10
N ALA A 105 10.54 -13.47 9.40
CA ALA A 105 10.44 -13.90 8.00
C ALA A 105 9.33 -14.94 7.76
N SER A 106 9.08 -15.84 8.72
CA SER A 106 7.97 -16.81 8.65
C SER A 106 6.59 -16.17 8.61
N HIS A 107 6.47 -14.89 9.02
CA HIS A 107 5.21 -14.16 9.00
C HIS A 107 4.66 -13.92 7.59
N LEU A 108 5.55 -13.91 6.58
CA LEU A 108 5.13 -13.85 5.17
C LEU A 108 4.11 -14.92 4.81
N LYS A 109 4.32 -16.16 5.30
CA LYS A 109 3.37 -17.25 5.04
C LYS A 109 1.97 -16.95 5.57
N ASN A 110 1.85 -16.29 6.73
CA ASN A 110 0.56 -15.93 7.31
C ASN A 110 -0.14 -14.85 6.44
N ILE A 111 0.62 -13.87 5.95
CA ILE A 111 0.09 -12.83 5.06
C ILE A 111 -0.38 -13.45 3.74
N LEU A 112 0.45 -14.29 3.11
CA LEU A 112 0.09 -14.98 1.85
C LEU A 112 -1.14 -15.88 2.03
N HIS A 113 -1.24 -16.57 3.17
CA HIS A 113 -2.42 -17.37 3.48
C HIS A 113 -3.66 -16.50 3.66
N GLY A 114 -3.56 -15.36 4.35
CA GLY A 114 -4.63 -14.37 4.45
C GLY A 114 -5.09 -13.86 3.08
N LEU A 115 -4.13 -13.59 2.18
CA LEU A 115 -4.40 -13.13 0.82
C LEU A 115 -5.05 -14.18 -0.10
N SER A 116 -4.85 -15.47 0.15
CA SER A 116 -5.42 -16.54 -0.67
C SER A 116 -6.84 -16.93 -0.28
N ASN A 117 -7.29 -16.61 0.93
CA ASN A 117 -8.53 -17.15 1.51
C ASN A 117 -9.71 -16.17 1.53
N PHE A 118 -9.68 -15.12 0.74
CA PHE A 118 -10.81 -14.20 0.63
C PHE A 118 -11.19 -13.95 -0.84
N SER A 119 -12.41 -13.50 -1.06
CA SER A 119 -12.91 -13.01 -2.34
C SER A 119 -13.39 -11.58 -2.19
N ALA A 120 -13.21 -10.76 -3.24
CA ALA A 120 -13.77 -9.43 -3.30
C ALA A 120 -15.30 -9.50 -3.32
N LYS A 121 -15.97 -8.91 -2.32
CA LYS A 121 -17.44 -8.95 -2.18
C LYS A 121 -17.97 -7.81 -1.32
N GLY A 122 -19.20 -7.39 -1.65
CA GLY A 122 -19.96 -6.40 -0.89
C GLY A 122 -19.51 -4.97 -1.12
N ALA A 123 -20.25 -4.03 -0.55
CA ALA A 123 -19.96 -2.60 -0.65
C ALA A 123 -18.75 -2.22 0.20
N THR A 124 -18.12 -1.10 -0.13
CA THR A 124 -17.04 -0.52 0.68
C THR A 124 -17.59 0.57 1.60
N ALA A 125 -17.07 0.64 2.83
CA ALA A 125 -17.29 1.73 3.78
C ALA A 125 -15.94 2.19 4.36
N ILE A 126 -15.07 2.65 3.47
CA ILE A 126 -13.67 2.98 3.79
C ILE A 126 -13.54 4.01 4.92
N GLU A 127 -14.47 4.98 5.00
CA GLU A 127 -14.45 6.00 6.04
C GLU A 127 -14.66 5.42 7.42
N ASP A 128 -15.69 4.59 7.59
CA ASP A 128 -16.05 3.97 8.88
C ASP A 128 -14.96 3.00 9.33
N VAL A 129 -14.42 2.23 8.39
CA VAL A 129 -13.33 1.30 8.65
C VAL A 129 -12.06 2.04 9.05
N LEU A 130 -11.70 3.10 8.35
CA LEU A 130 -10.52 3.90 8.70
C LEU A 130 -10.70 4.59 10.05
N ALA A 131 -11.88 5.12 10.37
CA ALA A 131 -12.16 5.71 11.66
C ALA A 131 -11.96 4.70 12.79
N SER A 132 -12.55 3.50 12.66
CA SER A 132 -12.40 2.41 13.63
C SER A 132 -10.95 1.92 13.77
N LEU A 133 -10.26 1.70 12.67
CA LEU A 133 -8.87 1.20 12.68
C LEU A 133 -7.90 2.23 13.24
N THR A 134 -8.12 3.52 12.98
CA THR A 134 -7.21 4.59 13.42
C THR A 134 -7.00 4.58 14.94
N GLU A 135 -8.00 4.23 15.72
CA GLU A 135 -7.88 4.16 17.18
C GLU A 135 -6.93 3.06 17.64
N HIS A 136 -6.81 1.98 16.88
CA HIS A 136 -6.01 0.79 17.22
C HIS A 136 -4.62 0.78 16.59
N LEU A 137 -4.34 1.68 15.63
CA LEU A 137 -3.04 1.76 15.00
C LEU A 137 -1.99 2.33 15.96
N PRO A 138 -0.80 1.71 16.07
CA PRO A 138 0.28 2.24 16.90
C PRO A 138 0.77 3.58 16.33
N GLY A 139 1.01 4.57 17.20
CA GLY A 139 1.59 5.85 16.80
C GLY A 139 2.98 5.67 16.16
N ARG A 140 3.37 6.61 15.31
CA ARG A 140 4.66 6.60 14.59
C ARG A 140 4.88 5.31 13.78
N SER A 141 3.83 4.84 13.11
CA SER A 141 3.86 3.69 12.20
C SER A 141 3.47 4.12 10.80
N MET A 142 3.65 3.21 9.83
CA MET A 142 3.24 3.40 8.45
C MET A 142 1.91 2.70 8.19
N VAL A 143 1.05 3.35 7.43
CA VAL A 143 -0.19 2.79 6.92
C VAL A 143 -0.15 2.84 5.39
N ILE A 144 -0.32 1.70 4.76
CA ILE A 144 -0.48 1.60 3.30
C ILE A 144 -1.92 1.24 3.02
N LEU A 145 -2.65 2.11 2.35
CA LEU A 145 -4.05 1.89 1.98
C LEU A 145 -4.12 1.60 0.49
N ILE A 146 -4.74 0.48 0.14
CA ILE A 146 -4.87 -0.02 -1.23
C ILE A 146 -6.35 -0.21 -1.54
N SER A 147 -6.88 0.57 -2.48
CA SER A 147 -8.28 0.56 -2.94
C SER A 147 -8.38 1.18 -4.33
N ASP A 148 -9.49 1.06 -5.00
CA ASP A 148 -9.79 1.84 -6.21
C ASP A 148 -10.28 3.26 -5.87
N PHE A 149 -10.71 3.52 -4.64
CA PHE A 149 -11.23 4.81 -4.19
C PHE A 149 -12.37 5.37 -5.07
N LEU A 150 -13.07 4.51 -5.80
CA LEU A 150 -14.23 4.88 -6.62
C LEU A 150 -15.50 5.00 -5.77
N ILE A 151 -15.34 5.49 -4.56
CA ILE A 151 -16.41 5.68 -3.59
C ILE A 151 -17.28 6.85 -4.06
N GLY A 152 -18.59 6.73 -3.87
CA GLY A 152 -19.55 7.76 -4.28
C GLY A 152 -19.24 9.17 -3.71
N ASN A 153 -20.06 9.66 -2.78
CA ASN A 153 -19.90 10.99 -2.18
C ASN A 153 -19.08 10.98 -0.87
N GLN A 154 -18.39 9.90 -0.55
CA GLN A 154 -17.58 9.81 0.67
C GLN A 154 -16.31 10.65 0.55
N ASP A 155 -15.97 11.36 1.63
CA ASP A 155 -14.78 12.22 1.70
C ASP A 155 -13.72 11.61 2.64
N ILE A 156 -12.74 10.93 2.06
CA ILE A 156 -11.61 10.35 2.79
C ILE A 156 -10.70 11.40 3.46
N HIS A 157 -10.85 12.69 3.12
CA HIS A 157 -9.98 13.76 3.61
C HIS A 157 -9.91 13.81 5.14
N LYS A 158 -11.07 13.68 5.82
CA LYS A 158 -11.15 13.71 7.29
C LYS A 158 -10.32 12.58 7.90
N ASN A 159 -10.42 11.38 7.35
CA ASN A 159 -9.72 10.20 7.87
C ASN A 159 -8.21 10.28 7.61
N LEU A 160 -7.80 10.73 6.43
CA LEU A 160 -6.38 10.95 6.14
C LEU A 160 -5.78 12.03 7.06
N LYS A 161 -6.51 13.11 7.31
CA LYS A 161 -6.09 14.15 8.25
C LYS A 161 -5.94 13.59 9.67
N LEU A 162 -6.86 12.73 10.11
CA LEU A 162 -6.80 12.08 11.42
C LEU A 162 -5.56 11.16 11.53
N LEU A 163 -5.31 10.31 10.52
CA LEU A 163 -4.12 9.45 10.48
C LEU A 163 -2.83 10.28 10.58
N ARG A 164 -2.73 11.36 9.79
CA ARG A 164 -1.56 12.25 9.80
C ARG A 164 -1.38 12.98 11.13
N SER A 165 -2.46 13.44 11.77
CA SER A 165 -2.40 14.13 13.06
C SER A 165 -1.88 13.22 14.19
N ARG A 166 -2.04 11.91 14.07
CA ARG A 166 -1.46 10.91 14.97
C ARG A 166 0.02 10.58 14.68
N GLY A 167 0.63 11.26 13.71
CA GLY A 167 2.01 11.04 13.31
C GLY A 167 2.23 9.76 12.50
N LEU A 168 1.17 9.25 11.87
CA LEU A 168 1.29 8.09 10.97
C LEU A 168 1.82 8.54 9.60
N GLU A 169 2.73 7.77 9.03
CA GLU A 169 3.12 7.88 7.64
C GLU A 169 2.07 7.14 6.79
N VAL A 170 1.50 7.82 5.81
CA VAL A 170 0.39 7.25 5.02
C VAL A 170 0.77 7.22 3.56
N ILE A 171 0.54 6.06 2.93
CA ILE A 171 0.72 5.85 1.49
C ILE A 171 -0.61 5.33 0.94
N LEU A 172 -1.08 5.95 -0.14
CA LEU A 172 -2.25 5.50 -0.90
C LEU A 172 -1.80 4.88 -2.23
N PHE A 173 -2.22 3.66 -2.48
CA PHE A 173 -2.19 3.04 -3.79
C PHE A 173 -3.62 2.97 -4.33
N GLN A 174 -3.92 3.79 -5.32
CA GLN A 174 -5.17 3.69 -6.06
C GLN A 174 -4.98 2.70 -7.20
N ILE A 175 -5.79 1.65 -7.26
CA ILE A 175 -5.72 0.61 -8.31
C ILE A 175 -6.94 0.74 -9.20
N LEU A 176 -6.72 1.04 -10.48
CA LEU A 176 -7.76 1.10 -11.49
C LEU A 176 -7.46 0.13 -12.63
N HIS A 177 -8.50 -0.38 -13.27
CA HIS A 177 -8.36 -1.15 -14.49
C HIS A 177 -8.38 -0.21 -15.71
N PRO A 178 -7.67 -0.52 -16.83
CA PRO A 178 -7.72 0.29 -18.05
C PRO A 178 -9.13 0.54 -18.56
N ASP A 179 -10.05 -0.41 -18.39
CA ASP A 179 -11.45 -0.26 -18.79
C ASP A 179 -12.18 0.80 -17.97
N GLU A 180 -11.83 0.95 -16.68
CA GLU A 180 -12.39 2.00 -15.81
C GLU A 180 -11.82 3.38 -16.16
N LEU A 181 -10.60 3.44 -16.68
CA LEU A 181 -9.99 4.70 -17.11
C LEU A 181 -10.51 5.15 -18.46
N ASN A 182 -10.74 4.22 -19.39
CA ASN A 182 -10.97 4.53 -20.81
C ASN A 182 -12.39 4.27 -21.29
N LEU A 183 -13.19 3.45 -20.58
CA LEU A 183 -14.52 3.00 -20.98
C LEU A 183 -14.54 2.49 -22.43
N PRO A 184 -13.75 1.43 -22.80
CA PRO A 184 -13.52 1.02 -24.18
C PRO A 184 -14.68 0.21 -24.81
N PHE A 185 -15.81 0.11 -24.13
CA PHE A 185 -16.97 -0.65 -24.57
C PHE A 185 -17.70 0.04 -25.71
N GLU A 186 -18.36 -0.72 -26.58
CA GLU A 186 -19.10 -0.23 -27.74
C GLU A 186 -20.45 -0.96 -27.87
N GLY A 187 -21.45 -0.21 -28.37
CA GLY A 187 -22.80 -0.71 -28.56
C GLY A 187 -23.61 -0.86 -27.28
N ASP A 188 -24.87 -1.25 -27.39
CA ASP A 188 -25.77 -1.41 -26.25
C ASP A 188 -25.18 -2.34 -25.19
N THR A 189 -24.76 -1.76 -24.08
CA THR A 189 -24.07 -2.46 -23.00
C THR A 189 -24.86 -2.34 -21.70
N VAL A 190 -24.98 -3.43 -20.96
CA VAL A 190 -25.54 -3.43 -19.60
C VAL A 190 -24.38 -3.49 -18.61
N PHE A 191 -24.24 -2.45 -17.81
CA PHE A 191 -23.30 -2.41 -16.69
C PHE A 191 -23.98 -2.91 -15.43
N GLU A 192 -23.39 -3.89 -14.79
CA GLU A 192 -23.81 -4.46 -13.52
C GLU A 192 -22.88 -4.01 -12.41
N SER A 193 -23.44 -3.51 -11.31
CA SER A 193 -22.68 -3.15 -10.13
C SER A 193 -22.08 -4.39 -9.46
N LEU A 194 -20.82 -4.33 -9.05
CA LEU A 194 -20.17 -5.40 -8.31
C LEU A 194 -20.39 -5.30 -6.79
N GLU A 195 -21.07 -4.25 -6.33
CA GLU A 195 -21.30 -3.98 -4.91
C GLU A 195 -22.78 -4.15 -4.51
N ASP A 196 -23.69 -3.91 -5.45
CA ASP A 196 -25.15 -4.04 -5.26
C ASP A 196 -25.80 -4.64 -6.52
N ASP A 197 -27.11 -4.79 -6.51
CA ASP A 197 -27.88 -5.36 -7.63
C ASP A 197 -28.26 -4.32 -8.70
N THR A 198 -27.59 -3.17 -8.75
CA THR A 198 -27.90 -2.10 -9.71
C THR A 198 -27.39 -2.44 -11.10
N MET A 199 -28.26 -2.27 -12.10
CA MET A 199 -27.93 -2.44 -13.51
C MET A 199 -28.26 -1.17 -14.29
N VAL A 200 -27.38 -0.77 -15.21
CA VAL A 200 -27.59 0.39 -16.10
C VAL A 200 -27.30 -0.02 -17.54
N GLY A 201 -28.31 0.09 -18.40
CA GLY A 201 -28.17 -0.14 -19.83
C GLY A 201 -27.98 1.18 -20.56
N LEU A 202 -26.91 1.29 -21.35
CA LEU A 202 -26.64 2.49 -22.15
C LEU A 202 -25.61 2.16 -23.26
N ASP A 203 -25.47 3.06 -24.24
CA ASP A 203 -24.33 3.00 -25.16
C ASP A 203 -23.16 3.77 -24.54
N PRO A 204 -22.03 3.09 -24.26
CA PRO A 204 -20.88 3.72 -23.64
C PRO A 204 -20.26 4.85 -24.46
N ILE A 205 -20.45 4.86 -25.78
CA ILE A 205 -19.97 5.89 -26.68
C ILE A 205 -20.56 7.26 -26.31
N ASP A 206 -21.86 7.27 -25.97
CA ASP A 206 -22.59 8.50 -25.67
C ASP A 206 -22.10 9.21 -24.41
N ILE A 207 -21.55 8.46 -23.44
CA ILE A 207 -21.14 9.00 -22.14
C ILE A 207 -19.63 9.00 -21.93
N ARG A 208 -18.84 8.45 -22.85
CA ARG A 208 -17.40 8.20 -22.68
C ARG A 208 -16.62 9.43 -22.25
N GLU A 209 -16.82 10.56 -22.91
CA GLU A 209 -16.11 11.79 -22.61
C GLU A 209 -16.45 12.32 -21.22
N GLU A 210 -17.72 12.33 -20.85
CA GLU A 210 -18.19 12.76 -19.52
C GLU A 210 -17.71 11.82 -18.43
N TYR A 211 -17.74 10.53 -18.68
CA TYR A 211 -17.24 9.51 -17.75
C TYR A 211 -15.75 9.67 -17.51
N GLN A 212 -14.94 9.77 -18.57
CA GLN A 212 -13.48 9.93 -18.46
C GLN A 212 -13.13 11.23 -17.70
N LYS A 213 -13.87 12.31 -17.94
CA LYS A 213 -13.72 13.56 -17.20
C LYS A 213 -14.02 13.36 -15.71
N ALA A 214 -15.13 12.68 -15.38
CA ALA A 214 -15.53 12.41 -14.01
C ALA A 214 -14.50 11.54 -13.26
N ILE A 215 -13.95 10.51 -13.91
CA ILE A 215 -12.88 9.67 -13.34
C ILE A 215 -11.61 10.49 -13.12
N GLN A 216 -11.21 11.31 -14.09
CA GLN A 216 -10.03 12.16 -13.97
C GLN A 216 -10.17 13.18 -12.84
N GLU A 217 -11.34 13.78 -12.68
CA GLU A 217 -11.65 14.70 -11.57
C GLU A 217 -11.53 14.02 -10.21
N LYS A 218 -12.00 12.76 -10.07
CA LYS A 218 -11.84 11.97 -8.84
C LYS A 218 -10.37 11.68 -8.54
N ILE A 219 -9.59 11.26 -9.55
CA ILE A 219 -8.15 11.00 -9.42
C ILE A 219 -7.42 12.26 -8.97
N ASP A 220 -7.66 13.40 -9.64
CA ASP A 220 -7.01 14.66 -9.33
C ASP A 220 -7.41 15.20 -7.94
N HIS A 221 -8.66 15.01 -7.55
CA HIS A 221 -9.15 15.35 -6.21
C HIS A 221 -8.42 14.55 -5.12
N LEU A 222 -8.34 13.22 -5.26
CA LEU A 222 -7.62 12.36 -4.31
C LEU A 222 -6.13 12.72 -4.24
N LYS A 223 -5.50 12.95 -5.39
CA LYS A 223 -4.10 13.39 -5.48
C LYS A 223 -3.88 14.74 -4.80
N LYS A 224 -4.78 15.70 -4.99
CA LYS A 224 -4.72 17.04 -4.37
C LYS A 224 -4.85 16.96 -2.85
N ILE A 225 -5.81 16.20 -2.34
CA ILE A 225 -6.01 15.96 -0.90
C ILE A 225 -4.75 15.33 -0.31
N SER A 226 -4.26 14.27 -0.93
CA SER A 226 -3.06 13.55 -0.47
C SER A 226 -1.85 14.48 -0.38
N ASN A 227 -1.57 15.24 -1.42
CA ASN A 227 -0.47 16.20 -1.42
C ASN A 227 -0.62 17.27 -0.33
N GLY A 228 -1.83 17.81 -0.14
CA GLY A 228 -2.12 18.81 0.89
C GLY A 228 -1.90 18.32 2.33
N LEU A 229 -2.03 17.02 2.56
CA LEU A 229 -1.85 16.39 3.86
C LEU A 229 -0.47 15.74 4.05
N GLY A 230 0.41 15.81 3.06
CA GLY A 230 1.71 15.11 3.08
C GLY A 230 1.53 13.58 3.08
N VAL A 231 0.49 13.10 2.42
CA VAL A 231 0.22 11.68 2.16
C VAL A 231 0.82 11.32 0.80
N ASP A 232 1.53 10.21 0.74
CA ASP A 232 2.07 9.70 -0.51
C ASP A 232 0.96 9.04 -1.32
N TYR A 233 0.80 9.45 -2.56
CA TYR A 233 -0.23 8.93 -3.47
C TYR A 233 0.40 8.39 -4.75
N MET A 234 -0.08 7.23 -5.18
CA MET A 234 0.28 6.62 -6.45
C MET A 234 -0.93 5.95 -7.09
N LEU A 235 -1.25 6.37 -8.32
CA LEU A 235 -2.18 5.66 -9.19
C LEU A 235 -1.44 4.48 -9.83
N LEU A 236 -2.02 3.31 -9.77
CA LEU A 236 -1.58 2.07 -10.40
C LEU A 236 -2.65 1.60 -11.36
N ASP A 237 -2.26 1.45 -12.60
CA ASP A 237 -3.04 0.78 -13.62
C ASP A 237 -2.68 -0.72 -13.59
N THR A 238 -3.68 -1.62 -13.62
CA THR A 238 -3.45 -3.08 -13.58
C THR A 238 -2.64 -3.60 -14.77
N SER A 239 -2.53 -2.85 -15.87
CA SER A 239 -1.63 -3.15 -16.99
C SER A 239 -0.17 -2.79 -16.71
N THR A 240 0.10 -2.00 -15.67
CA THR A 240 1.45 -1.59 -15.30
C THR A 240 2.19 -2.74 -14.59
N PRO A 241 3.40 -3.12 -15.06
CA PRO A 241 4.16 -4.17 -14.40
C PRO A 241 4.43 -3.85 -12.94
N LEU A 242 4.13 -4.79 -12.03
CA LEU A 242 4.27 -4.62 -10.58
C LEU A 242 5.67 -4.17 -10.16
N GLN A 243 6.70 -4.56 -10.90
CA GLN A 243 8.08 -4.13 -10.66
C GLN A 243 8.25 -2.60 -10.72
N GLN A 244 7.50 -1.92 -11.58
CA GLN A 244 7.55 -0.46 -11.68
C GLN A 244 6.94 0.19 -10.44
N ALA A 245 5.80 -0.32 -9.98
CA ALA A 245 5.13 0.14 -8.76
C ALA A 245 6.04 -0.02 -7.52
N LEU A 246 6.65 -1.19 -7.36
CA LEU A 246 7.55 -1.48 -6.25
C LEU A 246 8.85 -0.65 -6.33
N SER A 247 9.41 -0.46 -7.53
CA SER A 247 10.62 0.35 -7.74
C SER A 247 10.37 1.83 -7.41
N TYR A 248 9.23 2.37 -7.82
CA TYR A 248 8.84 3.74 -7.47
C TYR A 248 8.74 3.93 -5.96
N TYR A 249 8.08 3.01 -5.27
CA TYR A 249 7.98 3.03 -3.81
C TYR A 249 9.37 3.02 -3.14
N LEU A 250 10.26 2.14 -3.57
CA LEU A 250 11.62 2.04 -3.01
C LEU A 250 12.45 3.29 -3.25
N LEU A 251 12.36 3.90 -4.45
CA LEU A 251 13.06 5.15 -4.78
C LEU A 251 12.56 6.30 -3.90
N LYS A 252 11.26 6.40 -3.71
CA LYS A 252 10.65 7.43 -2.87
C LYS A 252 11.08 7.27 -1.40
N ARG A 253 11.11 6.05 -0.89
CA ARG A 253 11.57 5.77 0.47
C ARG A 253 13.05 6.12 0.69
N LYS A 254 13.94 5.87 -0.30
CA LYS A 254 15.35 6.28 -0.22
C LYS A 254 15.54 7.80 -0.10
N SER A 255 14.65 8.58 -0.68
CA SER A 255 14.72 10.05 -0.59
C SER A 255 14.33 10.56 0.80
N LEU A 256 13.45 9.84 1.51
CA LEU A 256 12.99 10.17 2.87
C LEU A 256 14.00 9.77 3.96
N THR A 257 14.86 8.77 3.69
CA THR A 257 15.86 8.26 4.67
C THR A 257 17.17 9.07 4.66
N LYS A 258 17.29 10.10 3.80
CA LYS A 258 18.49 10.94 3.65
C LYS A 258 18.44 12.27 4.44
N ILE A 259 17.53 12.38 5.42
CA ILE A 259 17.47 13.54 6.34
C ILE A 259 17.93 13.13 7.73
#